data_de41ebaed4878744deaeea8ebe738260
#
_entry.id   de41ebaed4878744deaeea8ebe738260
#
_cell.length_a   1.000
_cell.length_b   1.000
_cell.length_c   1.000
_cell.angle_alpha   90.00
_cell.angle_beta   90.00
_cell.angle_gamma   90.00
#
_symmetry.space_group_name_H-M   'P 1'
#
loop_
_entity.id
_entity.type
_entity.pdbx_description
1 polymer ?
#
loop_
_entity_poly.entity_id
_entity_poly.type
_entity_poly.pdbx_seq_one_letter_code
_entity_poly.pdbx_strand_id
1 'polypeptide(L)'
;MKINTVCGKIDEKEFGLILPHEHVCCYFEPYLIMAGKHYLDKDKLLEVSVKYLREMKEKYSLDTVVDCTPVNIGRDLELLKKVSEASGVKFVCSTGFYFTEEVMTNRHSEEYIEDQMLYDVEHHNIGCLKLAVEAEKMTDINKRLLNVMCHVQKKTNLPLCLHTNPEVSNCMEVLQFALDRNIDPRAITIAHCSDSDDMGYVADILSSGCYVGFDRIYRMDDAEYYRQKAADIAALCNRGYQDKILISHDTLVFHGFRDRSEISPFNPFDVIFERLVPALNERGISKDVFLSMMTKNPLNMLCVR
;
A
#
# COMPACT_ATOMS: atom_id res chain seq x y z
N MET A 1 13.98 4.37 15.77
CA MET A 1 12.54 4.77 15.97
C MET A 1 11.71 3.50 16.18
N LYS A 2 10.49 3.62 16.75
CA LYS A 2 9.56 2.48 16.83
C LYS A 2 8.41 2.67 15.84
N ILE A 3 8.11 1.64 15.08
CA ILE A 3 7.03 1.58 14.09
C ILE A 3 5.89 0.73 14.65
N ASN A 4 4.65 1.17 14.44
CA ASN A 4 3.47 0.43 14.86
C ASN A 4 3.26 -0.79 13.94
N THR A 5 3.05 -1.95 14.53
CA THR A 5 2.60 -3.18 13.84
C THR A 5 1.38 -3.73 14.55
N VAL A 6 0.64 -4.62 13.90
CA VAL A 6 -0.55 -5.28 14.52
C VAL A 6 -0.21 -6.03 15.82
N CYS A 7 1.05 -6.41 16.02
CA CYS A 7 1.54 -7.09 17.23
C CYS A 7 2.23 -6.15 18.23
N GLY A 8 2.18 -4.83 18.02
CA GLY A 8 2.80 -3.82 18.88
C GLY A 8 3.92 -3.04 18.17
N LYS A 9 4.62 -2.21 18.94
CA LYS A 9 5.67 -1.33 18.41
C LYS A 9 7.02 -2.04 18.34
N ILE A 10 7.64 -2.02 17.16
CA ILE A 10 8.92 -2.68 16.86
C ILE A 10 9.98 -1.62 16.50
N ASP A 11 11.23 -1.84 16.91
CA ASP A 11 12.33 -0.93 16.56
C ASP A 11 12.62 -0.99 15.05
N GLU A 12 12.89 0.17 14.44
CA GLU A 12 13.19 0.28 13.00
C GLU A 12 14.32 -0.64 12.53
N LYS A 13 15.27 -0.93 13.42
CA LYS A 13 16.42 -1.81 13.12
C LYS A 13 16.05 -3.29 12.96
N GLU A 14 14.84 -3.66 13.37
CA GLU A 14 14.33 -5.02 13.27
C GLU A 14 13.56 -5.28 11.97
N PHE A 15 13.46 -4.25 11.09
CA PHE A 15 12.79 -4.38 9.81
C PHE A 15 13.78 -4.84 8.74
N GLY A 16 13.38 -5.84 7.97
CA GLY A 16 14.12 -6.39 6.82
C GLY A 16 13.50 -6.00 5.49
N LEU A 17 13.19 -6.99 4.66
CA LEU A 17 12.52 -6.80 3.38
C LEU A 17 11.04 -6.48 3.61
N ILE A 18 10.56 -5.40 3.00
CA ILE A 18 9.21 -4.85 3.17
C ILE A 18 8.48 -4.84 1.83
N LEU A 19 7.26 -5.37 1.81
CA LEU A 19 6.28 -5.12 0.75
C LEU A 19 5.39 -3.93 1.19
N PRO A 20 5.56 -2.75 0.58
CA PRO A 20 4.96 -1.52 1.10
C PRO A 20 3.49 -1.29 0.74
N HIS A 21 2.90 -2.14 -0.10
CA HIS A 21 1.50 -2.00 -0.50
C HIS A 21 0.90 -3.35 -0.88
N GLU A 22 0.28 -4.01 0.09
CA GLU A 22 -0.42 -5.28 -0.09
C GLU A 22 -1.74 -5.29 0.67
N HIS A 23 -2.53 -6.35 0.47
CA HIS A 23 -3.77 -6.61 1.16
C HIS A 23 -3.89 -8.09 1.49
N VAL A 24 -4.26 -8.45 2.71
CA VAL A 24 -4.68 -9.84 3.00
C VAL A 24 -6.05 -10.09 2.39
N CYS A 25 -6.97 -9.14 2.57
CA CYS A 25 -8.28 -9.23 1.95
C CYS A 25 -8.92 -7.85 1.78
N CYS A 26 -9.77 -7.75 0.75
CA CYS A 26 -10.76 -6.68 0.66
C CYS A 26 -12.14 -7.34 0.58
N TYR A 27 -13.07 -6.93 1.43
CA TYR A 27 -14.43 -7.46 1.45
C TYR A 27 -15.44 -6.40 1.93
N PHE A 28 -16.72 -6.68 1.67
CA PHE A 28 -17.82 -5.84 2.16
C PHE A 28 -18.49 -6.50 3.36
N GLU A 29 -18.46 -5.84 4.51
CA GLU A 29 -19.06 -6.31 5.74
C GLU A 29 -20.54 -6.72 5.60
N PRO A 30 -21.40 -5.97 4.85
CA PRO A 30 -22.78 -6.38 4.64
C PRO A 30 -22.92 -7.76 3.98
N TYR A 31 -22.05 -8.11 3.03
CA TYR A 31 -22.09 -9.44 2.39
C TYR A 31 -21.61 -10.54 3.35
N LEU A 32 -20.62 -10.23 4.18
CA LEU A 32 -20.17 -11.17 5.20
C LEU A 32 -21.28 -11.44 6.24
N ILE A 33 -22.01 -10.41 6.67
CA ILE A 33 -23.16 -10.54 7.57
C ILE A 33 -24.27 -11.37 6.92
N MET A 34 -24.59 -11.15 5.63
CA MET A 34 -25.66 -11.86 4.93
C MET A 34 -25.34 -13.33 4.65
N ALA A 35 -24.13 -13.62 4.25
CA ALA A 35 -23.78 -14.93 3.66
C ALA A 35 -22.70 -15.70 4.45
N GLY A 36 -22.07 -15.09 5.46
CA GLY A 36 -21.09 -15.73 6.31
C GLY A 36 -19.97 -16.45 5.53
N LYS A 37 -19.72 -17.72 5.88
CA LYS A 37 -18.69 -18.54 5.21
C LYS A 37 -18.94 -18.80 3.72
N HIS A 38 -20.16 -18.64 3.25
CA HIS A 38 -20.46 -18.75 1.81
C HIS A 38 -19.85 -17.57 1.02
N TYR A 39 -19.76 -16.39 1.62
CA TYR A 39 -19.09 -15.24 1.03
C TYR A 39 -17.58 -15.27 1.29
N LEU A 40 -17.16 -15.44 2.54
CA LEU A 40 -15.76 -15.44 2.96
C LEU A 40 -15.52 -16.40 4.12
N ASP A 41 -14.79 -17.48 3.88
CA ASP A 41 -14.30 -18.36 4.94
C ASP A 41 -12.98 -17.81 5.52
N LYS A 42 -13.08 -17.09 6.66
CA LYS A 42 -11.93 -16.49 7.33
C LYS A 42 -10.91 -17.51 7.85
N ASP A 43 -11.34 -18.73 8.18
CA ASP A 43 -10.42 -19.80 8.63
C ASP A 43 -9.55 -20.26 7.45
N LYS A 44 -10.15 -20.48 6.29
CA LYS A 44 -9.42 -20.79 5.06
C LYS A 44 -8.54 -19.62 4.61
N LEU A 45 -9.02 -18.38 4.73
CA LEU A 45 -8.23 -17.19 4.41
C LEU A 45 -6.98 -17.10 5.27
N LEU A 46 -7.10 -17.36 6.58
CA LEU A 46 -5.97 -17.41 7.51
C LEU A 46 -4.97 -18.50 7.07
N GLU A 47 -5.43 -19.72 6.82
CA GLU A 47 -4.58 -20.83 6.40
C GLU A 47 -3.78 -20.51 5.13
N VAL A 48 -4.47 -20.03 4.08
CA VAL A 48 -3.85 -19.70 2.79
C VAL A 48 -2.87 -18.55 2.94
N SER A 49 -3.23 -17.49 3.67
CA SER A 49 -2.35 -16.33 3.89
C SER A 49 -1.08 -16.71 4.62
N VAL A 50 -1.21 -17.50 5.71
CA VAL A 50 -0.05 -17.98 6.49
C VAL A 50 0.88 -18.84 5.65
N LYS A 51 0.32 -19.78 4.86
CA LYS A 51 1.12 -20.63 3.97
C LYS A 51 1.97 -19.79 3.03
N TYR A 52 1.31 -18.87 2.28
CA TYR A 52 2.00 -18.01 1.31
C TYR A 52 3.09 -17.14 1.92
N LEU A 53 2.80 -16.49 3.03
CA LEU A 53 3.75 -15.61 3.68
C LEU A 53 4.95 -16.37 4.27
N ARG A 54 4.75 -17.60 4.76
CA ARG A 54 5.87 -18.47 5.18
C ARG A 54 6.77 -18.82 4.00
N GLU A 55 6.20 -19.23 2.88
CA GLU A 55 6.96 -19.53 1.66
C GLU A 55 7.78 -18.32 1.21
N MET A 56 7.19 -17.12 1.24
CA MET A 56 7.89 -15.86 0.91
C MET A 56 9.02 -15.54 1.90
N LYS A 57 8.75 -15.73 3.19
CA LYS A 57 9.76 -15.54 4.23
C LYS A 57 10.93 -16.50 4.07
N GLU A 58 10.66 -17.77 3.84
CA GLU A 58 11.69 -18.81 3.68
C GLU A 58 12.51 -18.60 2.40
N LYS A 59 11.86 -18.28 1.29
CA LYS A 59 12.50 -18.19 -0.03
C LYS A 59 13.20 -16.85 -0.28
N TYR A 60 12.58 -15.74 0.16
CA TYR A 60 13.02 -14.37 -0.18
C TYR A 60 13.33 -13.51 1.03
N SER A 61 13.26 -14.07 2.24
CA SER A 61 13.47 -13.34 3.49
C SER A 61 12.47 -12.18 3.69
N LEU A 62 11.22 -12.34 3.22
CA LEU A 62 10.15 -11.38 3.49
C LEU A 62 10.00 -11.20 4.99
N ASP A 63 10.09 -9.96 5.44
CA ASP A 63 10.04 -9.62 6.86
C ASP A 63 8.75 -8.89 7.24
N THR A 64 8.31 -7.97 6.39
CA THR A 64 7.19 -7.08 6.70
C THR A 64 6.29 -6.86 5.50
N VAL A 65 4.99 -6.76 5.77
CA VAL A 65 3.95 -6.33 4.82
C VAL A 65 3.28 -5.08 5.37
N VAL A 66 3.10 -4.06 4.54
CA VAL A 66 2.20 -2.94 4.81
C VAL A 66 0.84 -3.28 4.20
N ASP A 67 -0.12 -3.62 5.06
CA ASP A 67 -1.51 -3.86 4.64
C ASP A 67 -2.24 -2.53 4.52
N CYS A 68 -2.46 -2.11 3.27
CA CYS A 68 -3.08 -0.84 2.92
C CYS A 68 -4.61 -0.90 2.86
N THR A 69 -5.24 -1.91 3.48
CA THR A 69 -6.70 -2.06 3.49
C THR A 69 -7.34 -1.03 4.41
N PRO A 70 -8.13 -0.06 3.88
CA PRO A 70 -8.83 0.92 4.71
C PRO A 70 -10.10 0.33 5.35
N VAL A 71 -10.68 1.07 6.29
CA VAL A 71 -11.78 0.59 7.14
C VAL A 71 -13.04 0.19 6.38
N ASN A 72 -13.34 0.86 5.29
CA ASN A 72 -14.60 0.67 4.55
C ASN A 72 -14.57 -0.44 3.49
N ILE A 73 -13.45 -1.16 3.36
CA ILE A 73 -13.34 -2.31 2.46
C ILE A 73 -12.80 -3.57 3.16
N GLY A 74 -13.09 -3.71 4.45
CA GLY A 74 -12.88 -4.98 5.15
C GLY A 74 -11.54 -5.11 5.88
N ARG A 75 -10.94 -4.01 6.36
CA ARG A 75 -9.80 -4.10 7.28
C ARG A 75 -10.15 -4.98 8.49
N ASP A 76 -9.36 -6.02 8.72
CA ASP A 76 -9.58 -6.98 9.79
C ASP A 76 -8.30 -7.15 10.63
N LEU A 77 -8.17 -6.34 11.68
CA LEU A 77 -6.97 -6.31 12.53
C LEU A 77 -6.75 -7.62 13.29
N GLU A 78 -7.83 -8.31 13.69
CA GLU A 78 -7.74 -9.60 14.37
C GLU A 78 -7.19 -10.69 13.43
N LEU A 79 -7.65 -10.69 12.16
CA LEU A 79 -7.12 -11.58 11.14
C LEU A 79 -5.65 -11.26 10.85
N LEU A 80 -5.30 -10.00 10.63
CA LEU A 80 -3.92 -9.57 10.37
C LEU A 80 -2.98 -9.97 11.51
N LYS A 81 -3.41 -9.82 12.77
CA LYS A 81 -2.63 -10.25 13.93
C LYS A 81 -2.40 -11.76 13.92
N LYS A 82 -3.44 -12.57 13.70
CA LYS A 82 -3.32 -14.03 13.59
C LYS A 82 -2.40 -14.46 12.44
N VAL A 83 -2.52 -13.81 11.29
CA VAL A 83 -1.64 -14.05 10.14
C VAL A 83 -0.19 -13.70 10.48
N SER A 84 0.05 -12.56 11.12
CA SER A 84 1.38 -12.12 11.55
C SER A 84 2.02 -13.12 12.54
N GLU A 85 1.30 -13.46 13.60
CA GLU A 85 1.79 -14.40 14.63
C GLU A 85 2.09 -15.79 14.05
N ALA A 86 1.21 -16.29 13.17
CA ALA A 86 1.35 -17.62 12.59
C ALA A 86 2.41 -17.68 11.47
N SER A 87 2.55 -16.64 10.64
CA SER A 87 3.55 -16.62 9.56
C SER A 87 4.93 -16.18 10.02
N GLY A 88 4.99 -15.39 11.12
CA GLY A 88 6.20 -14.71 11.56
C GLY A 88 6.59 -13.52 10.66
N VAL A 89 5.70 -13.06 9.77
CA VAL A 89 5.85 -11.84 8.97
C VAL A 89 5.16 -10.70 9.71
N LYS A 90 5.84 -9.57 9.87
CA LYS A 90 5.28 -8.39 10.51
C LYS A 90 4.23 -7.72 9.63
N PHE A 91 3.20 -7.15 10.23
CA PHE A 91 2.18 -6.35 9.53
C PHE A 91 2.11 -4.94 10.07
N VAL A 92 2.31 -3.96 9.20
CA VAL A 92 1.95 -2.56 9.42
C VAL A 92 0.58 -2.36 8.80
N CYS A 93 -0.43 -2.00 9.58
CA CYS A 93 -1.80 -1.82 9.07
C CYS A 93 -2.15 -0.35 8.88
N SER A 94 -3.10 -0.10 7.99
CA SER A 94 -3.58 1.24 7.68
C SER A 94 -4.92 1.56 8.34
N THR A 95 -5.22 2.87 8.44
CA THR A 95 -6.58 3.41 8.60
C THR A 95 -6.85 4.42 7.51
N GLY A 96 -8.14 4.70 7.27
CA GLY A 96 -8.57 5.64 6.25
C GLY A 96 -9.70 5.10 5.40
N PHE A 97 -9.81 5.59 4.15
CA PHE A 97 -10.98 5.35 3.32
C PHE A 97 -10.60 4.98 1.89
N TYR A 98 -11.38 4.06 1.31
CA TYR A 98 -11.40 3.79 -0.12
C TYR A 98 -12.31 4.79 -0.83
N PHE A 99 -12.25 4.90 -2.14
CA PHE A 99 -12.96 5.92 -2.92
C PHE A 99 -14.49 5.78 -2.92
N THR A 100 -15.01 4.68 -2.41
CA THR A 100 -16.47 4.49 -2.28
C THR A 100 -17.05 5.49 -1.30
N GLU A 101 -18.09 6.22 -1.74
CA GLU A 101 -18.81 7.15 -0.87
C GLU A 101 -19.67 6.41 0.14
N GLU A 102 -19.41 6.66 1.41
CA GLU A 102 -20.14 6.05 2.51
C GLU A 102 -21.12 7.06 3.13
N VAL A 103 -22.25 6.56 3.57
CA VAL A 103 -23.21 7.40 4.33
C VAL A 103 -22.54 8.06 5.51
N MET A 104 -21.62 7.35 6.18
CA MET A 104 -20.86 7.85 7.32
C MET A 104 -20.03 9.09 6.94
N THR A 105 -19.25 9.02 5.85
CA THR A 105 -18.39 10.12 5.43
C THR A 105 -19.15 11.34 4.94
N ASN A 106 -20.36 11.14 4.40
CA ASN A 106 -21.21 12.22 3.91
C ASN A 106 -22.00 12.93 5.02
N ARG A 107 -22.30 12.27 6.13
CA ARG A 107 -23.19 12.79 7.18
C ARG A 107 -22.48 13.37 8.40
N HIS A 108 -21.22 13.00 8.62
CA HIS A 108 -20.47 13.50 9.78
C HIS A 108 -19.57 14.68 9.40
N SER A 109 -19.27 15.55 10.38
CA SER A 109 -18.32 16.65 10.19
C SER A 109 -16.89 16.14 10.03
N GLU A 110 -15.99 16.97 9.51
CA GLU A 110 -14.55 16.64 9.41
C GLU A 110 -13.96 16.38 10.79
N GLU A 111 -14.32 17.18 11.80
CA GLU A 111 -13.84 17.02 13.16
C GLU A 111 -14.25 15.67 13.76
N TYR A 112 -15.48 15.22 13.47
CA TYR A 112 -15.93 13.91 13.94
C TYR A 112 -15.15 12.78 13.27
N ILE A 113 -14.93 12.84 11.95
CA ILE A 113 -14.17 11.83 11.22
C ILE A 113 -12.71 11.82 11.70
N GLU A 114 -12.11 12.99 11.90
CA GLU A 114 -10.76 13.15 12.43
C GLU A 114 -10.63 12.52 13.83
N ASP A 115 -11.57 12.79 14.72
CA ASP A 115 -11.61 12.21 16.07
C ASP A 115 -11.67 10.68 16.04
N GLN A 116 -12.52 10.10 15.19
CA GLN A 116 -12.60 8.64 15.03
C GLN A 116 -11.31 8.05 14.48
N MET A 117 -10.65 8.71 13.53
CA MET A 117 -9.37 8.25 12.99
C MET A 117 -8.23 8.35 14.01
N LEU A 118 -8.19 9.41 14.81
CA LEU A 118 -7.20 9.56 15.89
C LEU A 118 -7.39 8.50 16.97
N TYR A 119 -8.65 8.21 17.33
CA TYR A 119 -8.97 7.10 18.23
C TYR A 119 -8.47 5.76 17.68
N ASP A 120 -8.71 5.49 16.41
CA ASP A 120 -8.26 4.27 15.73
C ASP A 120 -6.72 4.14 15.76
N VAL A 121 -6.01 5.23 15.44
CA VAL A 121 -4.53 5.27 15.49
C VAL A 121 -4.01 5.00 16.90
N GLU A 122 -4.63 5.58 17.91
CA GLU A 122 -4.17 5.47 19.30
C GLU A 122 -4.40 4.07 19.88
N HIS A 123 -5.53 3.42 19.54
CA HIS A 123 -5.97 2.19 20.21
C HIS A 123 -5.65 0.90 19.41
N HIS A 124 -5.34 0.99 18.11
CA HIS A 124 -5.17 -0.19 17.26
C HIS A 124 -3.79 -0.33 16.62
N ASN A 125 -2.78 0.39 17.11
CA ASN A 125 -1.41 0.34 16.57
C ASN A 125 -1.33 0.58 15.05
N ILE A 126 -2.11 1.51 14.54
CA ILE A 126 -2.08 1.88 13.12
C ILE A 126 -0.72 2.45 12.76
N GLY A 127 -0.14 2.01 11.64
CA GLY A 127 1.19 2.42 11.19
C GLY A 127 1.20 3.21 9.87
N CYS A 128 0.05 3.31 9.18
CA CYS A 128 -0.07 4.01 7.90
C CYS A 128 -1.47 4.62 7.74
N LEU A 129 -1.58 5.72 7.01
CA LEU A 129 -2.84 6.33 6.59
C LEU A 129 -3.11 5.99 5.13
N LYS A 130 -4.34 5.66 4.77
CA LYS A 130 -4.73 5.30 3.39
C LYS A 130 -5.94 6.10 2.93
N LEU A 131 -5.81 6.72 1.76
CA LEU A 131 -6.94 7.29 1.02
C LEU A 131 -6.88 6.87 -0.44
N ALA A 132 -8.05 6.67 -1.05
CA ALA A 132 -8.15 6.39 -2.48
C ALA A 132 -8.93 7.50 -3.20
N VAL A 133 -8.40 7.91 -4.35
CA VAL A 133 -8.99 8.87 -5.29
C VAL A 133 -8.91 8.27 -6.69
N GLU A 134 -10.05 7.82 -7.21
CA GLU A 134 -10.12 7.12 -8.51
C GLU A 134 -10.57 8.05 -9.65
N ALA A 135 -11.38 9.05 -9.34
CA ALA A 135 -11.92 9.97 -10.33
C ALA A 135 -10.83 10.84 -10.97
N GLU A 136 -11.03 11.23 -12.24
CA GLU A 136 -10.12 12.13 -12.98
C GLU A 136 -9.83 13.42 -12.21
N LYS A 137 -10.84 13.94 -11.50
CA LYS A 137 -10.70 15.08 -10.59
C LYS A 137 -11.21 14.73 -9.21
N MET A 138 -10.57 15.27 -8.20
CA MET A 138 -11.02 15.11 -6.83
C MET A 138 -12.43 15.63 -6.64
N THR A 139 -13.34 14.77 -6.19
CA THR A 139 -14.68 15.15 -5.76
C THR A 139 -14.63 15.95 -4.45
N ASP A 140 -15.73 16.60 -4.07
CA ASP A 140 -15.78 17.33 -2.80
C ASP A 140 -15.57 16.40 -1.60
N ILE A 141 -16.06 15.16 -1.67
CA ILE A 141 -15.81 14.16 -0.61
C ILE A 141 -14.35 13.75 -0.57
N ASN A 142 -13.67 13.58 -1.72
CA ASN A 142 -12.24 13.29 -1.76
C ASN A 142 -11.43 14.41 -1.11
N LYS A 143 -11.71 15.67 -1.46
CA LYS A 143 -11.04 16.86 -0.88
C LYS A 143 -11.24 16.92 0.62
N ARG A 144 -12.46 16.69 1.09
CA ARG A 144 -12.81 16.68 2.49
C ARG A 144 -12.10 15.59 3.25
N LEU A 145 -12.11 14.35 2.75
CA LEU A 145 -11.42 13.22 3.39
C LEU A 145 -9.90 13.41 3.37
N LEU A 146 -9.31 13.91 2.27
CA LEU A 146 -7.88 14.19 2.23
C LEU A 146 -7.49 15.32 3.19
N ASN A 147 -8.38 16.31 3.40
CA ASN A 147 -8.17 17.33 4.41
C ASN A 147 -8.09 16.74 5.82
N VAL A 148 -9.03 15.85 6.17
CA VAL A 148 -9.01 15.11 7.45
C VAL A 148 -7.72 14.29 7.57
N MET A 149 -7.33 13.56 6.51
CA MET A 149 -6.11 12.75 6.50
C MET A 149 -4.86 13.59 6.75
N CYS A 150 -4.79 14.81 6.16
CA CYS A 150 -3.70 15.74 6.41
C CYS A 150 -3.65 16.20 7.87
N HIS A 151 -4.81 16.43 8.51
CA HIS A 151 -4.86 16.79 9.93
C HIS A 151 -4.39 15.63 10.82
N VAL A 152 -4.87 14.41 10.55
CA VAL A 152 -4.44 13.20 11.27
C VAL A 152 -2.94 12.97 11.08
N GLN A 153 -2.41 13.12 9.85
CA GLN A 153 -0.99 12.98 9.56
C GLN A 153 -0.14 13.92 10.41
N LYS A 154 -0.50 15.20 10.48
CA LYS A 154 0.23 16.21 11.29
C LYS A 154 0.23 15.92 12.78
N LYS A 155 -0.82 15.30 13.31
CA LYS A 155 -0.93 14.93 14.72
C LYS A 155 -0.20 13.63 15.06
N THR A 156 -0.08 12.72 14.10
CA THR A 156 0.43 11.36 14.34
C THR A 156 1.80 11.11 13.73
N ASN A 157 2.21 11.91 12.74
CA ASN A 157 3.38 11.71 11.87
C ASN A 157 3.38 10.36 11.13
N LEU A 158 2.21 9.72 10.92
CA LEU A 158 2.11 8.49 10.16
C LEU A 158 2.26 8.77 8.66
N PRO A 159 2.88 7.86 7.88
CA PRO A 159 2.96 7.99 6.43
C PRO A 159 1.57 7.90 5.79
N LEU A 160 1.41 8.61 4.68
CA LEU A 160 0.18 8.74 3.92
C LEU A 160 0.32 8.04 2.58
N CYS A 161 -0.37 6.91 2.40
CA CYS A 161 -0.47 6.19 1.12
C CYS A 161 -1.71 6.69 0.37
N LEU A 162 -1.50 7.34 -0.76
CA LEU A 162 -2.54 7.87 -1.63
C LEU A 162 -2.67 6.99 -2.88
N HIS A 163 -3.74 6.19 -2.91
CA HIS A 163 -4.16 5.51 -4.13
C HIS A 163 -4.65 6.55 -5.12
N THR A 164 -4.09 6.55 -6.30
CA THR A 164 -4.43 7.43 -7.41
C THR A 164 -4.66 6.62 -8.68
N ASN A 165 -5.23 7.26 -9.70
CA ASN A 165 -5.41 6.64 -10.99
C ASN A 165 -4.50 7.33 -12.03
N PRO A 166 -3.31 6.75 -12.34
CA PRO A 166 -2.38 7.34 -13.30
C PRO A 166 -2.91 7.43 -14.73
N GLU A 167 -3.85 6.56 -15.12
CA GLU A 167 -4.45 6.57 -16.45
C GLU A 167 -5.20 7.88 -16.75
N VAL A 168 -5.77 8.49 -15.70
CA VAL A 168 -6.44 9.81 -15.80
C VAL A 168 -5.59 10.95 -15.24
N SER A 169 -4.32 10.68 -14.92
CA SER A 169 -3.33 11.67 -14.47
C SER A 169 -3.75 12.52 -13.26
N ASN A 170 -4.50 11.94 -12.32
CA ASN A 170 -4.98 12.65 -11.12
C ASN A 170 -3.93 12.75 -10.00
N CYS A 171 -2.78 12.07 -10.12
CA CYS A 171 -1.75 11.99 -9.10
C CYS A 171 -1.24 13.37 -8.65
N MET A 172 -1.00 14.28 -9.60
CA MET A 172 -0.49 15.62 -9.28
C MET A 172 -1.52 16.48 -8.54
N GLU A 173 -2.82 16.38 -8.86
CA GLU A 173 -3.87 17.09 -8.12
C GLU A 173 -3.93 16.64 -6.66
N VAL A 174 -3.91 15.32 -6.46
CA VAL A 174 -3.95 14.71 -5.12
C VAL A 174 -2.70 15.08 -4.31
N LEU A 175 -1.52 14.97 -4.92
CA LEU A 175 -0.24 15.33 -4.30
C LEU A 175 -0.22 16.82 -3.93
N GLN A 176 -0.55 17.71 -4.85
CA GLN A 176 -0.54 19.15 -4.63
C GLN A 176 -1.49 19.55 -3.50
N PHE A 177 -2.66 18.92 -3.43
CA PHE A 177 -3.61 19.17 -2.35
C PHE A 177 -3.03 18.88 -0.96
N ALA A 178 -2.22 17.81 -0.83
CA ALA A 178 -1.55 17.49 0.42
C ALA A 178 -0.38 18.45 0.71
N LEU A 179 0.41 18.80 -0.33
CA LEU A 179 1.53 19.76 -0.19
C LEU A 179 1.05 21.16 0.21
N ASP A 180 -0.07 21.64 -0.35
CA ASP A 180 -0.69 22.94 0.00
C ASP A 180 -1.11 22.98 1.48
N ARG A 181 -1.27 21.81 2.10
CA ARG A 181 -1.55 21.65 3.53
C ARG A 181 -0.29 21.43 4.37
N ASN A 182 0.89 21.68 3.79
CA ASN A 182 2.18 21.54 4.44
C ASN A 182 2.45 20.11 4.97
N ILE A 183 2.01 19.08 4.24
CA ILE A 183 2.45 17.72 4.50
C ILE A 183 3.85 17.56 3.93
N ASP A 184 4.76 17.00 4.72
CA ASP A 184 6.12 16.69 4.25
C ASP A 184 6.02 15.67 3.10
N PRO A 185 6.54 15.97 1.90
CA PRO A 185 6.48 15.02 0.79
C PRO A 185 7.12 13.67 1.13
N ARG A 186 8.08 13.62 2.04
CA ARG A 186 8.68 12.36 2.50
C ARG A 186 7.69 11.45 3.24
N ALA A 187 6.59 12.00 3.73
CA ALA A 187 5.50 11.26 4.35
C ALA A 187 4.46 10.75 3.34
N ILE A 188 4.59 11.09 2.05
CA ILE A 188 3.60 10.78 1.03
C ILE A 188 4.12 9.69 0.10
N THR A 189 3.29 8.70 -0.16
CA THR A 189 3.43 7.74 -1.25
C THR A 189 2.28 7.93 -2.23
N ILE A 190 2.60 8.21 -3.49
CA ILE A 190 1.64 8.15 -4.60
C ILE A 190 1.67 6.73 -5.15
N ALA A 191 0.58 5.99 -4.90
CA ALA A 191 0.47 4.59 -5.30
C ALA A 191 0.10 4.45 -6.80
N HIS A 192 0.38 3.28 -7.34
CA HIS A 192 0.02 2.84 -8.70
C HIS A 192 0.72 3.59 -9.84
N CYS A 193 1.81 4.30 -9.58
CA CYS A 193 2.58 4.96 -10.63
C CYS A 193 3.15 3.97 -11.67
N SER A 194 3.21 2.67 -11.35
CA SER A 194 3.53 1.61 -12.31
C SER A 194 2.54 1.47 -13.46
N ASP A 195 1.32 2.00 -13.32
CA ASP A 195 0.28 1.93 -14.36
C ASP A 195 0.37 3.10 -15.36
N SER A 196 1.24 4.08 -15.09
CA SER A 196 1.49 5.18 -16.03
C SER A 196 2.40 4.74 -17.17
N ASP A 197 2.07 5.15 -18.38
CA ASP A 197 2.95 5.04 -19.56
C ASP A 197 3.89 6.26 -19.73
N ASP A 198 3.70 7.31 -18.91
CA ASP A 198 4.49 8.56 -18.95
C ASP A 198 5.44 8.66 -17.75
N MET A 199 6.67 8.19 -17.93
CA MET A 199 7.73 8.32 -16.92
C MET A 199 8.24 9.76 -16.75
N GLY A 200 7.91 10.67 -17.64
CA GLY A 200 8.11 12.11 -17.45
C GLY A 200 7.19 12.64 -16.36
N TYR A 201 5.90 12.32 -16.46
CA TYR A 201 4.90 12.65 -15.44
C TYR A 201 5.23 12.04 -14.06
N VAL A 202 5.67 10.78 -14.03
CA VAL A 202 6.10 10.14 -12.77
C VAL A 202 7.33 10.82 -12.19
N ALA A 203 8.27 11.27 -13.02
CA ALA A 203 9.44 12.03 -12.57
C ALA A 203 9.05 13.41 -12.01
N ASP A 204 8.04 14.07 -12.57
CA ASP A 204 7.52 15.33 -12.05
C ASP A 204 6.91 15.13 -10.63
N ILE A 205 6.16 14.03 -10.42
CA ILE A 205 5.68 13.63 -9.09
C ILE A 205 6.86 13.46 -8.12
N LEU A 206 7.89 12.69 -8.53
CA LEU A 206 9.10 12.43 -7.72
C LEU A 206 9.89 13.70 -7.40
N SER A 207 9.85 14.72 -8.26
CA SER A 207 10.54 16.00 -8.05
C SER A 207 10.06 16.75 -6.80
N SER A 208 8.85 16.46 -6.31
CA SER A 208 8.34 16.96 -5.04
C SER A 208 9.06 16.39 -3.81
N GLY A 209 9.78 15.26 -3.97
CA GLY A 209 10.43 14.54 -2.88
C GLY A 209 9.58 13.42 -2.24
N CYS A 210 8.35 13.17 -2.74
CA CYS A 210 7.51 12.07 -2.28
C CYS A 210 8.03 10.70 -2.77
N TYR A 211 7.41 9.62 -2.28
CA TYR A 211 7.61 8.28 -2.82
C TYR A 211 6.58 7.97 -3.90
N VAL A 212 6.95 7.10 -4.84
CA VAL A 212 6.02 6.53 -5.82
C VAL A 212 5.97 5.01 -5.69
N GLY A 213 4.76 4.44 -5.81
CA GLY A 213 4.52 3.01 -5.83
C GLY A 213 4.63 2.44 -7.24
N PHE A 214 5.63 1.59 -7.48
CA PHE A 214 5.60 0.58 -8.52
C PHE A 214 4.99 -0.68 -7.88
N ASP A 215 3.75 -0.57 -7.50
CA ASP A 215 3.04 -1.45 -6.59
C ASP A 215 1.92 -2.26 -7.25
N ARG A 216 1.88 -2.29 -8.58
CA ARG A 216 1.05 -3.19 -9.38
C ARG A 216 1.90 -4.00 -10.34
N ILE A 217 2.80 -4.80 -9.75
CA ILE A 217 3.60 -5.76 -10.52
C ILE A 217 2.80 -7.04 -10.63
N TYR A 218 2.10 -7.19 -11.75
CA TYR A 218 1.18 -8.31 -11.98
C TYR A 218 1.89 -9.55 -12.52
N ARG A 219 1.27 -10.71 -12.30
CA ARG A 219 1.67 -11.93 -12.97
C ARG A 219 1.15 -11.91 -14.41
N MET A 220 2.07 -11.75 -15.34
CA MET A 220 1.79 -11.79 -16.78
C MET A 220 2.63 -12.91 -17.43
N ASP A 221 2.04 -13.63 -18.38
CA ASP A 221 2.77 -14.61 -19.21
C ASP A 221 3.49 -13.95 -20.39
N ASP A 222 3.77 -12.65 -20.24
CA ASP A 222 4.45 -11.82 -21.22
C ASP A 222 5.76 -11.26 -20.65
N ALA A 223 6.90 -11.70 -21.18
CA ALA A 223 8.20 -11.20 -20.77
C ALA A 223 8.41 -9.72 -21.13
N GLU A 224 7.70 -9.19 -22.16
CA GLU A 224 7.79 -7.77 -22.53
C GLU A 224 7.23 -6.87 -21.45
N TYR A 225 6.16 -7.28 -20.77
CA TYR A 225 5.62 -6.55 -19.62
C TYR A 225 6.72 -6.25 -18.58
N TYR A 226 7.50 -7.28 -18.17
CA TYR A 226 8.56 -7.08 -17.17
C TYR A 226 9.74 -6.27 -17.70
N ARG A 227 10.09 -6.44 -18.99
CA ARG A 227 11.12 -5.61 -19.63
C ARG A 227 10.72 -4.13 -19.67
N GLN A 228 9.44 -3.83 -19.93
CA GLN A 228 8.93 -2.47 -19.90
C GLN A 228 8.95 -1.91 -18.47
N LYS A 229 8.41 -2.62 -17.46
CA LYS A 229 8.47 -2.16 -16.07
C LYS A 229 9.91 -1.95 -15.57
N ALA A 230 10.84 -2.82 -15.97
CA ALA A 230 12.25 -2.63 -15.67
C ALA A 230 12.86 -1.42 -16.39
N ALA A 231 12.45 -1.13 -17.64
CA ALA A 231 12.87 0.06 -18.36
C ALA A 231 12.37 1.35 -17.69
N ASP A 232 11.11 1.36 -17.23
CA ASP A 232 10.49 2.48 -16.53
C ASP A 232 11.24 2.80 -15.23
N ILE A 233 11.49 1.77 -14.41
CA ILE A 233 12.27 1.90 -13.17
C ILE A 233 13.69 2.39 -13.48
N ALA A 234 14.36 1.82 -14.47
CA ALA A 234 15.72 2.23 -14.87
C ALA A 234 15.75 3.68 -15.35
N ALA A 235 14.76 4.14 -16.11
CA ALA A 235 14.65 5.53 -16.54
C ALA A 235 14.56 6.51 -15.38
N LEU A 236 13.80 6.17 -14.33
CA LEU A 236 13.72 6.98 -13.11
C LEU A 236 15.00 6.91 -12.27
N CYS A 237 15.64 5.74 -12.18
CA CYS A 237 16.96 5.59 -11.52
C CYS A 237 18.03 6.45 -12.21
N ASN A 238 18.05 6.50 -13.54
CA ASN A 238 18.98 7.32 -14.31
C ASN A 238 18.79 8.84 -14.10
N ARG A 239 17.60 9.24 -13.59
CA ARG A 239 17.30 10.60 -13.15
C ARG A 239 17.62 10.85 -11.67
N GLY A 240 18.14 9.83 -10.95
CA GLY A 240 18.51 9.93 -9.54
C GLY A 240 17.40 9.64 -8.53
N TYR A 241 16.27 9.06 -8.96
CA TYR A 241 15.11 8.81 -8.11
C TYR A 241 15.06 7.42 -7.45
N GLN A 242 16.13 6.62 -7.54
CA GLN A 242 16.17 5.26 -6.98
C GLN A 242 15.79 5.17 -5.50
N ASP A 243 16.06 6.22 -4.73
CA ASP A 243 15.77 6.26 -3.27
C ASP A 243 14.30 6.62 -2.95
N LYS A 244 13.46 6.79 -3.98
CA LYS A 244 12.05 7.20 -3.86
C LYS A 244 11.06 6.23 -4.51
N ILE A 245 11.56 5.13 -5.06
CA ILE A 245 10.74 4.08 -5.68
C ILE A 245 10.46 3.01 -4.63
N LEU A 246 9.20 2.61 -4.52
CA LEU A 246 8.70 1.50 -3.70
C LEU A 246 8.16 0.41 -4.63
N ILE A 247 8.50 -0.86 -4.39
CA ILE A 247 8.07 -1.99 -5.24
C ILE A 247 7.17 -2.92 -4.43
N SER A 248 6.00 -3.26 -4.98
CA SER A 248 5.00 -4.15 -4.37
C SER A 248 4.09 -4.77 -5.45
N HIS A 249 3.01 -5.45 -5.04
CA HIS A 249 2.12 -6.15 -5.97
C HIS A 249 0.68 -5.60 -5.95
N ASP A 250 0.27 -4.89 -4.89
CA ASP A 250 -1.14 -4.56 -4.64
C ASP A 250 -2.00 -5.83 -4.69
N THR A 251 -1.46 -6.94 -4.13
CA THR A 251 -2.13 -8.23 -4.19
C THR A 251 -3.12 -8.42 -3.05
N LEU A 252 -4.15 -9.22 -3.34
CA LEU A 252 -5.15 -9.66 -2.37
C LEU A 252 -5.18 -11.18 -2.32
N VAL A 253 -5.30 -11.77 -1.13
CA VAL A 253 -5.56 -13.20 -0.96
C VAL A 253 -7.05 -13.50 -1.13
N PHE A 254 -7.92 -12.54 -0.75
CA PHE A 254 -9.34 -12.57 -1.08
C PHE A 254 -9.80 -11.22 -1.65
N HIS A 255 -10.40 -11.25 -2.83
CA HIS A 255 -10.81 -10.07 -3.59
C HIS A 255 -12.33 -9.96 -3.67
N GLY A 256 -12.96 -9.44 -2.63
CA GLY A 256 -14.42 -9.36 -2.50
C GLY A 256 -15.14 -8.42 -3.47
N PHE A 257 -14.41 -7.67 -4.32
CA PHE A 257 -15.00 -6.88 -5.42
C PHE A 257 -15.31 -7.70 -6.68
N ARG A 258 -14.86 -8.97 -6.72
CA ARG A 258 -15.10 -9.86 -7.86
C ARG A 258 -16.22 -10.85 -7.55
N ASP A 259 -17.02 -11.13 -8.55
CA ASP A 259 -17.95 -12.25 -8.48
C ASP A 259 -17.15 -13.56 -8.36
N ARG A 260 -17.52 -14.42 -7.41
CA ARG A 260 -16.89 -15.73 -7.17
C ARG A 260 -15.38 -15.64 -6.92
N SER A 261 -14.95 -14.75 -6.02
CA SER A 261 -13.58 -14.72 -5.57
C SER A 261 -13.15 -16.04 -4.92
N GLU A 262 -12.05 -16.58 -5.38
CA GLU A 262 -11.38 -17.69 -4.71
C GLU A 262 -10.46 -17.12 -3.61
N ILE A 263 -10.25 -17.92 -2.55
CA ILE A 263 -9.24 -17.60 -1.55
C ILE A 263 -7.90 -18.14 -2.06
N SER A 264 -7.21 -17.27 -2.80
CA SER A 264 -5.86 -17.51 -3.31
C SER A 264 -5.24 -16.15 -3.66
N PRO A 265 -3.92 -15.95 -3.54
CA PRO A 265 -3.30 -14.70 -3.95
C PRO A 265 -3.60 -14.37 -5.40
N PHE A 266 -4.12 -13.17 -5.64
CA PHE A 266 -4.42 -12.67 -6.97
C PHE A 266 -3.17 -12.57 -7.84
N ASN A 267 -2.10 -12.02 -7.26
CA ASN A 267 -0.75 -12.07 -7.80
C ASN A 267 0.12 -12.86 -6.83
N PRO A 268 0.81 -13.92 -7.26
CA PRO A 268 1.78 -14.57 -6.40
C PRO A 268 2.88 -13.59 -5.99
N PHE A 269 3.21 -13.56 -4.71
CA PHE A 269 4.24 -12.68 -4.17
C PHE A 269 5.64 -12.89 -4.77
N ASP A 270 5.91 -14.04 -5.41
CA ASP A 270 7.20 -14.36 -6.02
C ASP A 270 7.46 -13.66 -7.35
N VAL A 271 6.45 -13.06 -7.96
CA VAL A 271 6.53 -12.43 -9.30
C VAL A 271 7.63 -11.35 -9.38
N ILE A 272 7.77 -10.53 -8.36
CA ILE A 272 8.83 -9.51 -8.30
C ILE A 272 10.20 -10.18 -8.39
N PHE A 273 10.43 -11.23 -7.62
CA PHE A 273 11.73 -11.89 -7.52
C PHE A 273 12.05 -12.75 -8.74
N GLU A 274 11.06 -13.47 -9.26
CA GLU A 274 11.24 -14.46 -10.34
C GLU A 274 11.16 -13.82 -11.72
N ARG A 275 10.49 -12.66 -11.87
CA ARG A 275 10.24 -12.04 -13.17
C ARG A 275 10.83 -10.63 -13.29
N LEU A 276 10.51 -9.73 -12.33
CA LEU A 276 10.96 -8.35 -12.43
C LEU A 276 12.47 -8.22 -12.17
N VAL A 277 13.02 -8.92 -11.17
CA VAL A 277 14.46 -8.82 -10.83
C VAL A 277 15.37 -9.22 -11.99
N PRO A 278 15.14 -10.32 -12.73
CA PRO A 278 15.94 -10.61 -13.91
C PRO A 278 15.92 -9.50 -14.96
N ALA A 279 14.72 -8.93 -15.22
CA ALA A 279 14.58 -7.81 -16.18
C ALA A 279 15.28 -6.52 -15.70
N LEU A 280 15.27 -6.23 -14.41
CA LEU A 280 16.01 -5.11 -13.83
C LEU A 280 17.53 -5.29 -13.99
N ASN A 281 18.04 -6.50 -13.78
CA ASN A 281 19.46 -6.82 -13.98
C ASN A 281 19.88 -6.60 -15.43
N GLU A 282 19.03 -6.97 -16.42
CA GLU A 282 19.28 -6.71 -17.85
C GLU A 282 19.36 -5.20 -18.16
N ARG A 283 18.72 -4.36 -17.35
CA ARG A 283 18.77 -2.89 -17.47
C ARG A 283 19.88 -2.23 -16.64
N GLY A 284 20.73 -3.04 -16.01
CA GLY A 284 21.87 -2.55 -15.22
C GLY A 284 21.49 -2.08 -13.81
N ILE A 285 20.26 -2.33 -13.35
CA ILE A 285 19.87 -2.08 -11.95
C ILE A 285 20.48 -3.18 -11.10
N SER A 286 21.42 -2.80 -10.23
CA SER A 286 22.10 -3.74 -9.36
C SER A 286 21.15 -4.33 -8.29
N LYS A 287 21.53 -5.51 -7.80
CA LYS A 287 20.81 -6.14 -6.68
C LYS A 287 20.70 -5.22 -5.47
N ASP A 288 21.73 -4.44 -5.16
CA ASP A 288 21.74 -3.53 -4.00
C ASP A 288 20.74 -2.38 -4.18
N VAL A 289 20.63 -1.83 -5.39
CA VAL A 289 19.63 -0.79 -5.72
C VAL A 289 18.22 -1.38 -5.61
N PHE A 290 17.97 -2.56 -6.18
CA PHE A 290 16.68 -3.24 -6.03
C PHE A 290 16.36 -3.52 -4.56
N LEU A 291 17.29 -4.08 -3.80
CA LEU A 291 17.06 -4.35 -2.37
C LEU A 291 16.80 -3.06 -1.58
N SER A 292 17.42 -1.93 -1.96
CA SER A 292 17.13 -0.64 -1.34
C SER A 292 15.67 -0.22 -1.52
N MET A 293 15.09 -0.50 -2.69
CA MET A 293 13.67 -0.23 -2.99
C MET A 293 12.70 -1.09 -2.16
N MET A 294 13.19 -2.24 -1.66
CA MET A 294 12.40 -3.19 -0.88
C MET A 294 12.74 -3.17 0.62
N THR A 295 13.74 -2.40 1.05
CA THR A 295 14.20 -2.35 2.45
C THR A 295 14.29 -0.91 2.94
N LYS A 296 15.30 -0.16 2.48
CA LYS A 296 15.62 1.18 2.94
C LYS A 296 14.54 2.20 2.58
N ASN A 297 14.04 2.19 1.34
CA ASN A 297 13.05 3.15 0.91
C ASN A 297 11.73 3.02 1.69
N PRO A 298 11.10 1.82 1.78
CA PRO A 298 9.88 1.66 2.56
C PRO A 298 10.11 1.88 4.07
N LEU A 299 11.27 1.53 4.60
CA LEU A 299 11.59 1.82 5.99
C LEU A 299 11.67 3.34 6.24
N ASN A 300 12.35 4.09 5.36
CA ASN A 300 12.43 5.54 5.46
C ASN A 300 11.05 6.20 5.35
N MET A 301 10.17 5.69 4.48
CA MET A 301 8.78 6.12 4.35
C MET A 301 8.01 5.87 5.65
N LEU A 302 8.16 4.69 6.27
CA LEU A 302 7.51 4.37 7.55
C LEU A 302 8.08 5.17 8.74
N CYS A 303 9.31 5.69 8.63
CA CYS A 303 10.04 6.42 9.68
C CYS A 303 9.99 7.94 9.52
N VAL A 304 9.09 8.51 8.74
CA VAL A 304 8.96 9.96 8.56
C VAL A 304 8.60 10.64 9.88
N ARG A 305 9.21 11.81 10.09
CA ARG A 305 8.99 12.69 11.27
C ARG A 305 8.49 14.04 10.82
#